data_fb2503291f542423031ddff3ae0e3bde
#
_entry.id   fb2503291f542423031ddff3ae0e3bde
#
_cell.length_a   1.000
_cell.length_b   1.000
_cell.length_c   1.000
_cell.angle_alpha   90.00
_cell.angle_beta   90.00
_cell.angle_gamma   90.00
#
_symmetry.space_group_name_H-M   'P 1'
#
loop_
_entity.id
_entity.type
_entity.pdbx_description
1 polymer ?
#
loop_
_entity_poly.entity_id
_entity_poly.type
_entity_poly.pdbx_seq_one_letter_code
_entity_poly.pdbx_strand_id
1 'polypeptide(L)'
;MKKYGYWIALLGLIAFNLYVFFPVSPETALERNIRWAGENGKELERVLEHYRRTGEEQKERCARYLIIHMDRRAAITYEGIVQEKEIITPDLHAIRADFLIENIDLAFEVWKKYPWCSHLTEQEFCRMILPYRMKNEPLEDWRSFYYHRYKGVADSLAAAGATMEEVVFFFNTRYGKRYTHEAEKYRGDLSYKLIEEIGGGTCDHLALNAAQVMRSIGIPLNIDMLPYHGKVNGGHAYNSFTDEKGKFHYFSPYERAPERNRWVAPVVKRIRYESPAYQEVTSSYFPVTDVMLEQPYLSIATYNRGWLNEIKPGVTENGKTTFKDLSRGLLYFPVDSLENPIGIPPFILGEDGVPQFIPAPEPERTVQLRDMHLYDVKRVLTLDTARTYTLRGWDNGWQDIATALPADSLTLHFDCVPDYKLFVIYGSTPYVADMQRPFVMQGDSVVYY
;
A
#
# COMPACT_ATOMS: atom_id res chain seq x y z
N MET A 1 -13.96 -2.53 49.84
CA MET A 1 -14.15 -2.89 48.39
C MET A 1 -13.28 -2.09 47.41
N LYS A 2 -12.91 -0.82 47.64
CA LYS A 2 -12.08 -0.04 46.67
C LYS A 2 -10.61 -0.50 46.53
N LYS A 3 -10.00 -1.16 47.50
CA LYS A 3 -8.60 -1.66 47.41
C LYS A 3 -8.40 -2.85 46.47
N TYR A 4 -9.39 -3.70 46.28
CA TYR A 4 -9.29 -4.88 45.42
C TYR A 4 -9.46 -4.54 43.93
N GLY A 5 -10.21 -3.48 43.61
CA GLY A 5 -10.36 -3.00 42.21
C GLY A 5 -9.04 -2.56 41.56
N TYR A 6 -8.15 -1.93 42.33
CA TYR A 6 -6.84 -1.53 41.82
C TYR A 6 -5.93 -2.72 41.49
N TRP A 7 -5.96 -3.77 42.32
CA TRP A 7 -5.16 -4.96 42.06
C TRP A 7 -5.67 -5.78 40.88
N ILE A 8 -6.98 -5.84 40.69
CA ILE A 8 -7.58 -6.50 39.51
C ILE A 8 -7.23 -5.74 38.23
N ALA A 9 -7.30 -4.40 38.23
CA ALA A 9 -6.90 -3.58 37.09
C ALA A 9 -5.41 -3.70 36.81
N LEU A 10 -4.55 -3.70 37.82
CA LEU A 10 -3.10 -3.86 37.68
C LEU A 10 -2.73 -5.26 37.16
N LEU A 11 -3.36 -6.32 37.67
CA LEU A 11 -3.19 -7.68 37.15
C LEU A 11 -3.69 -7.82 35.71
N GLY A 12 -4.80 -7.17 35.36
CA GLY A 12 -5.29 -7.11 33.99
C GLY A 12 -4.33 -6.39 33.04
N LEU A 13 -3.72 -5.29 33.51
CA LEU A 13 -2.72 -4.53 32.74
C LEU A 13 -1.41 -5.32 32.58
N ILE A 14 -0.98 -6.02 33.62
CA ILE A 14 0.21 -6.89 33.59
C ILE A 14 -0.06 -8.09 32.66
N ALA A 15 -1.23 -8.72 32.73
CA ALA A 15 -1.60 -9.83 31.87
C ALA A 15 -1.71 -9.39 30.41
N PHE A 16 -2.25 -8.19 30.15
CA PHE A 16 -2.31 -7.58 28.84
C PHE A 16 -0.92 -7.27 28.27
N ASN A 17 -0.02 -6.67 29.08
CA ASN A 17 1.36 -6.42 28.68
C ASN A 17 2.14 -7.73 28.45
N LEU A 18 1.97 -8.74 29.31
CA LEU A 18 2.57 -10.05 29.08
C LEU A 18 2.06 -10.70 27.79
N TYR A 19 0.78 -10.57 27.47
CA TYR A 19 0.20 -11.05 26.22
C TYR A 19 0.75 -10.32 24.98
N VAL A 20 1.02 -9.01 25.10
CA VAL A 20 1.54 -8.18 24.00
C VAL A 20 3.05 -8.40 23.79
N PHE A 21 3.82 -8.63 24.85
CA PHE A 21 5.29 -8.69 24.80
C PHE A 21 5.88 -10.09 24.73
N PHE A 22 5.12 -11.15 25.04
CA PHE A 22 5.62 -12.52 24.87
C PHE A 22 5.07 -13.11 23.57
N PRO A 23 5.93 -13.47 22.61
CA PRO A 23 5.49 -14.16 21.42
C PRO A 23 4.84 -15.50 21.82
N VAL A 24 3.60 -15.68 21.43
CA VAL A 24 2.89 -16.96 21.60
C VAL A 24 3.66 -18.02 20.80
N SER A 25 3.94 -19.18 21.40
CA SER A 25 4.65 -20.23 20.66
C SER A 25 3.84 -20.66 19.44
N PRO A 26 4.50 -21.10 18.36
CA PRO A 26 3.80 -21.58 17.15
C PRO A 26 2.77 -22.66 17.44
N GLU A 27 3.07 -23.62 18.31
CA GLU A 27 2.12 -24.68 18.73
C GLU A 27 0.89 -24.09 19.42
N THR A 28 1.11 -23.16 20.35
CA THR A 28 0.00 -22.49 21.07
C THR A 28 -0.87 -21.66 20.11
N ALA A 29 -0.25 -21.01 19.10
CA ALA A 29 -1.00 -20.26 18.08
C ALA A 29 -1.84 -21.19 17.19
N LEU A 30 -1.29 -22.32 16.79
CA LEU A 30 -1.99 -23.33 16.01
C LEU A 30 -3.23 -23.86 16.75
N GLU A 31 -3.05 -24.32 17.98
CA GLU A 31 -4.13 -24.86 18.83
C GLU A 31 -5.21 -23.82 19.10
N ARG A 32 -4.79 -22.59 19.38
CA ARG A 32 -5.68 -21.44 19.56
C ARG A 32 -6.56 -21.22 18.33
N ASN A 33 -5.97 -21.18 17.14
CA ASN A 33 -6.68 -20.91 15.91
C ASN A 33 -7.64 -22.04 15.51
N ILE A 34 -7.23 -23.30 15.70
CA ILE A 34 -8.13 -24.45 15.53
C ILE A 34 -9.33 -24.35 16.47
N ARG A 35 -9.11 -24.00 17.74
CA ARG A 35 -10.20 -23.81 18.71
C ARG A 35 -11.09 -22.61 18.36
N TRP A 36 -10.51 -21.49 17.92
CA TRP A 36 -11.26 -20.30 17.53
C TRP A 36 -12.08 -20.52 16.24
N ALA A 37 -11.64 -21.42 15.38
CA ALA A 37 -12.41 -21.82 14.21
C ALA A 37 -13.76 -22.53 14.55
N GLY A 38 -13.99 -22.93 15.83
CA GLY A 38 -15.20 -23.58 16.25
C GLY A 38 -15.46 -24.88 15.47
N GLU A 39 -16.66 -25.05 14.91
CA GLU A 39 -17.00 -26.23 14.12
C GLU A 39 -16.08 -26.41 12.89
N ASN A 40 -15.56 -25.32 12.32
CA ASN A 40 -14.65 -25.37 11.19
C ASN A 40 -13.24 -25.82 11.59
N GLY A 41 -12.91 -25.91 12.87
CA GLY A 41 -11.64 -26.46 13.34
C GLY A 41 -11.35 -27.87 12.82
N LYS A 42 -12.40 -28.68 12.62
CA LYS A 42 -12.33 -30.02 12.01
C LYS A 42 -11.77 -29.98 10.57
N GLU A 43 -12.07 -28.95 9.81
CA GLU A 43 -11.52 -28.77 8.46
C GLU A 43 -10.01 -28.50 8.52
N LEU A 44 -9.57 -27.67 9.49
CA LEU A 44 -8.15 -27.36 9.68
C LEU A 44 -7.37 -28.59 10.17
N GLU A 45 -7.96 -29.39 11.07
CA GLU A 45 -7.38 -30.67 11.52
C GLU A 45 -7.28 -31.68 10.37
N ARG A 46 -8.28 -31.77 9.48
CA ARG A 46 -8.25 -32.61 8.28
C ARG A 46 -7.06 -32.30 7.38
N VAL A 47 -6.69 -31.04 7.20
CA VAL A 47 -5.50 -30.66 6.41
C VAL A 47 -4.23 -31.22 7.03
N LEU A 48 -4.04 -31.03 8.35
CA LEU A 48 -2.86 -31.53 9.05
C LEU A 48 -2.79 -33.05 9.03
N GLU A 49 -3.91 -33.72 9.27
CA GLU A 49 -4.02 -35.18 9.25
C GLU A 49 -3.75 -35.74 7.85
N HIS A 50 -4.21 -35.06 6.79
CA HIS A 50 -3.93 -35.45 5.41
C HIS A 50 -2.41 -35.59 5.18
N TYR A 51 -1.63 -34.58 5.51
CA TYR A 51 -0.17 -34.60 5.27
C TYR A 51 0.59 -35.51 6.22
N ARG A 52 0.12 -35.71 7.46
CA ARG A 52 0.69 -36.72 8.35
C ARG A 52 0.52 -38.15 7.80
N ARG A 53 -0.67 -38.45 7.30
CA ARG A 53 -0.96 -39.80 6.73
C ARG A 53 -0.21 -40.07 5.46
N THR A 54 0.04 -39.07 4.64
CA THR A 54 0.84 -39.20 3.41
C THR A 54 2.35 -39.10 3.66
N GLY A 55 2.78 -38.77 4.88
CA GLY A 55 4.20 -38.63 5.24
C GLY A 55 4.87 -37.40 4.62
N GLU A 56 4.09 -36.40 4.22
CA GLU A 56 4.58 -35.18 3.56
C GLU A 56 4.89 -34.07 4.59
N GLU A 57 5.90 -34.31 5.44
CA GLU A 57 6.25 -33.42 6.56
C GLU A 57 6.45 -31.96 6.17
N GLN A 58 7.04 -31.70 4.99
CA GLN A 58 7.25 -30.33 4.53
C GLN A 58 5.93 -29.62 4.23
N LYS A 59 4.97 -30.32 3.64
CA LYS A 59 3.63 -29.77 3.40
C LYS A 59 2.86 -29.60 4.72
N GLU A 60 3.03 -30.52 5.69
CA GLU A 60 2.43 -30.34 7.03
C GLU A 60 2.95 -29.08 7.71
N ARG A 61 4.28 -28.80 7.67
CA ARG A 61 4.83 -27.56 8.21
C ARG A 61 4.25 -26.32 7.53
N CYS A 62 4.08 -26.37 6.22
CA CYS A 62 3.48 -25.30 5.45
C CYS A 62 1.98 -25.11 5.75
N ALA A 63 1.24 -26.19 5.97
CA ALA A 63 -0.15 -26.15 6.43
C ALA A 63 -0.25 -25.49 7.82
N ARG A 64 0.61 -25.87 8.77
CA ARG A 64 0.72 -25.22 10.08
C ARG A 64 1.00 -23.72 9.95
N TYR A 65 1.94 -23.32 9.10
CA TYR A 65 2.23 -21.91 8.83
C TYR A 65 0.99 -21.15 8.39
N LEU A 66 0.22 -21.67 7.43
CA LEU A 66 -1.01 -21.02 6.97
C LEU A 66 -2.05 -20.90 8.10
N ILE A 67 -2.27 -21.94 8.88
CA ILE A 67 -3.25 -21.95 9.97
C ILE A 67 -2.83 -21.01 11.11
N ILE A 68 -1.53 -20.97 11.46
CA ILE A 68 -0.99 -20.07 12.51
C ILE A 68 -1.26 -18.61 12.18
N HIS A 69 -1.20 -18.23 10.91
CA HIS A 69 -1.36 -16.84 10.46
C HIS A 69 -2.76 -16.53 9.91
N MET A 70 -3.72 -17.45 10.09
CA MET A 70 -5.09 -17.31 9.56
C MET A 70 -5.99 -16.43 10.45
N ASP A 71 -5.66 -16.23 11.71
CA ASP A 71 -6.48 -15.56 12.73
C ASP A 71 -6.90 -14.12 12.36
N ARG A 72 -6.17 -13.50 11.45
CA ARG A 72 -6.42 -12.12 10.97
C ARG A 72 -6.75 -12.06 9.49
N ARG A 73 -7.14 -13.18 8.91
CA ARG A 73 -7.51 -13.28 7.49
C ARG A 73 -9.03 -13.37 7.37
N ALA A 74 -9.57 -12.54 6.49
CA ALA A 74 -11.00 -12.51 6.20
C ALA A 74 -11.24 -12.08 4.76
N ALA A 75 -12.32 -12.57 4.16
CA ALA A 75 -12.91 -11.94 3.00
C ALA A 75 -13.71 -10.72 3.45
N ILE A 76 -13.55 -9.60 2.75
CA ILE A 76 -14.37 -8.41 2.92
C ILE A 76 -15.15 -8.21 1.62
N THR A 77 -16.44 -8.44 1.67
CA THR A 77 -17.35 -8.31 0.53
C THR A 77 -18.43 -7.27 0.82
N TYR A 78 -19.07 -6.78 -0.22
CA TYR A 78 -20.07 -5.72 -0.11
C TYR A 78 -21.35 -6.14 -0.82
N GLU A 79 -22.48 -5.97 -0.16
CA GLU A 79 -23.82 -6.26 -0.71
C GLU A 79 -24.62 -5.00 -0.97
N GLY A 80 -25.52 -5.07 -1.97
CA GLY A 80 -26.45 -4.02 -2.32
C GLY A 80 -26.06 -3.23 -3.58
N ILE A 81 -27.05 -2.50 -4.13
CA ILE A 81 -26.89 -1.70 -5.36
C ILE A 81 -25.87 -0.57 -5.18
N VAL A 82 -25.75 -0.04 -3.96
CA VAL A 82 -24.79 1.03 -3.59
C VAL A 82 -23.64 0.48 -2.74
N GLN A 83 -23.56 -0.85 -2.58
CA GLN A 83 -22.55 -1.54 -1.77
C GLN A 83 -22.45 -1.01 -0.32
N GLU A 84 -23.59 -0.81 0.31
CA GLU A 84 -23.68 -0.18 1.62
C GLU A 84 -23.32 -1.09 2.79
N LYS A 85 -23.52 -2.41 2.61
CA LYS A 85 -23.29 -3.38 3.68
C LYS A 85 -21.99 -4.13 3.48
N GLU A 86 -21.04 -3.87 4.36
CA GLU A 86 -19.81 -4.64 4.48
C GLU A 86 -20.08 -5.98 5.18
N ILE A 87 -19.58 -7.07 4.59
CA ILE A 87 -19.63 -8.41 5.15
C ILE A 87 -18.21 -8.91 5.34
N ILE A 88 -17.83 -9.16 6.58
CA ILE A 88 -16.54 -9.71 6.95
C ILE A 88 -16.73 -11.20 7.24
N THR A 89 -16.07 -12.04 6.47
CA THR A 89 -16.07 -13.49 6.65
C THR A 89 -14.67 -13.97 7.05
N PRO A 90 -14.42 -14.26 8.34
CA PRO A 90 -13.13 -14.75 8.80
C PRO A 90 -12.79 -16.11 8.18
N ASP A 91 -11.54 -16.25 7.71
CA ASP A 91 -11.08 -17.48 7.04
C ASP A 91 -11.13 -18.70 7.97
N LEU A 92 -10.83 -18.52 9.26
CA LEU A 92 -10.95 -19.58 10.27
C LEU A 92 -12.32 -20.26 10.28
N HIS A 93 -13.39 -19.54 9.94
CA HIS A 93 -14.75 -20.07 9.95
C HIS A 93 -15.27 -20.52 8.58
N ALA A 94 -14.54 -20.19 7.50
CA ALA A 94 -15.02 -20.40 6.13
C ALA A 94 -14.19 -21.37 5.30
N ILE A 95 -12.88 -21.49 5.58
CA ILE A 95 -11.97 -22.26 4.75
C ILE A 95 -12.23 -23.76 4.85
N ARG A 96 -12.20 -24.44 3.69
CA ARG A 96 -12.42 -25.90 3.61
C ARG A 96 -11.10 -26.63 3.45
N ALA A 97 -11.01 -27.83 3.99
CA ALA A 97 -9.80 -28.64 3.91
C ALA A 97 -9.36 -28.92 2.47
N ASP A 98 -10.31 -29.30 1.61
CA ASP A 98 -10.01 -29.64 0.22
C ASP A 98 -9.43 -28.45 -0.54
N PHE A 99 -9.98 -27.23 -0.31
CA PHE A 99 -9.42 -26.00 -0.88
C PHE A 99 -7.99 -25.72 -0.42
N LEU A 100 -7.72 -25.91 0.88
CA LEU A 100 -6.40 -25.60 1.43
C LEU A 100 -5.36 -26.65 1.00
N ILE A 101 -5.75 -27.92 0.91
CA ILE A 101 -4.92 -29.03 0.40
C ILE A 101 -4.57 -28.76 -1.06
N GLU A 102 -5.55 -28.47 -1.93
CA GLU A 102 -5.31 -28.17 -3.34
C GLU A 102 -4.37 -26.97 -3.50
N ASN A 103 -4.60 -25.89 -2.72
CA ASN A 103 -3.71 -24.72 -2.74
C ASN A 103 -2.27 -25.08 -2.39
N ILE A 104 -2.05 -25.90 -1.34
CA ILE A 104 -0.73 -26.33 -0.90
C ILE A 104 -0.08 -27.20 -1.96
N ASP A 105 -0.81 -28.20 -2.47
CA ASP A 105 -0.29 -29.15 -3.44
C ASP A 105 0.17 -28.46 -4.74
N LEU A 106 -0.64 -27.57 -5.28
CA LEU A 106 -0.31 -26.78 -6.47
C LEU A 106 0.86 -25.82 -6.21
N ALA A 107 0.92 -25.21 -5.02
CA ALA A 107 2.05 -24.37 -4.66
C ALA A 107 3.37 -25.17 -4.60
N PHE A 108 3.34 -26.38 -4.04
CA PHE A 108 4.50 -27.28 -4.01
C PHE A 108 4.87 -27.79 -5.39
N GLU A 109 3.89 -28.09 -6.25
CA GLU A 109 4.13 -28.53 -7.61
C GLU A 109 4.97 -27.49 -8.37
N VAL A 110 4.54 -26.22 -8.35
CA VAL A 110 5.25 -25.15 -9.06
C VAL A 110 6.63 -24.86 -8.44
N TRP A 111 6.74 -24.90 -7.11
CA TRP A 111 8.02 -24.67 -6.42
C TRP A 111 9.09 -25.69 -6.79
N LYS A 112 8.70 -26.95 -6.92
CA LYS A 112 9.62 -28.03 -7.31
C LYS A 112 9.88 -28.11 -8.81
N LYS A 113 8.93 -27.61 -9.62
CA LYS A 113 8.95 -27.77 -11.06
C LYS A 113 9.73 -26.66 -11.76
N TYR A 114 9.56 -25.40 -11.35
CA TYR A 114 10.05 -24.27 -12.13
C TYR A 114 11.38 -23.72 -11.61
N PRO A 115 12.36 -23.44 -12.53
CA PRO A 115 13.70 -23.00 -12.15
C PRO A 115 13.71 -21.64 -11.46
N TRP A 116 12.77 -20.73 -11.79
CA TRP A 116 12.69 -19.39 -11.21
C TRP A 116 12.23 -19.33 -9.74
N CYS A 117 11.77 -20.44 -9.15
CA CYS A 117 11.44 -20.52 -7.73
C CYS A 117 12.18 -21.60 -6.97
N SER A 118 12.99 -22.43 -7.65
CA SER A 118 13.72 -23.55 -7.03
C SER A 118 14.78 -23.10 -6.02
N HIS A 119 15.25 -21.86 -6.10
CA HIS A 119 16.23 -21.27 -5.19
C HIS A 119 15.60 -20.75 -3.88
N LEU A 120 14.27 -20.63 -3.80
CA LEU A 120 13.59 -20.12 -2.60
C LEU A 120 13.76 -21.09 -1.43
N THR A 121 14.11 -20.54 -0.28
CA THR A 121 14.04 -21.26 1.00
C THR A 121 12.58 -21.58 1.34
N GLU A 122 12.36 -22.57 2.23
CA GLU A 122 11.00 -22.89 2.72
C GLU A 122 10.30 -21.65 3.32
N GLN A 123 11.04 -20.80 4.03
CA GLN A 123 10.50 -19.58 4.61
C GLN A 123 10.06 -18.58 3.54
N GLU A 124 10.83 -18.36 2.50
CA GLU A 124 10.49 -17.49 1.38
C GLU A 124 9.31 -18.06 0.57
N PHE A 125 9.30 -19.36 0.33
CA PHE A 125 8.17 -20.04 -0.29
C PHE A 125 6.88 -19.84 0.50
N CYS A 126 6.90 -20.04 1.84
CA CYS A 126 5.77 -19.83 2.71
C CYS A 126 5.24 -18.39 2.68
N ARG A 127 6.13 -17.40 2.49
CA ARG A 127 5.74 -15.98 2.45
C ARG A 127 5.21 -15.53 1.10
N MET A 128 5.81 -16.02 0.00
CA MET A 128 5.65 -15.40 -1.30
C MET A 128 4.88 -16.26 -2.31
N ILE A 129 4.88 -17.59 -2.18
CA ILE A 129 4.18 -18.50 -3.11
C ILE A 129 2.97 -19.14 -2.45
N LEU A 130 3.16 -19.73 -1.26
CA LEU A 130 2.19 -20.57 -0.57
C LEU A 130 0.85 -19.91 -0.24
N PRO A 131 0.77 -18.61 0.17
CA PRO A 131 -0.47 -18.03 0.64
C PRO A 131 -1.61 -18.16 -0.37
N TYR A 132 -2.77 -18.63 0.11
CA TYR A 132 -3.99 -18.75 -0.66
C TYR A 132 -4.74 -17.43 -0.83
N ARG A 133 -4.36 -16.43 -0.06
CA ARG A 133 -4.93 -15.08 0.03
C ARG A 133 -3.80 -14.07 0.17
N MET A 134 -3.96 -12.89 -0.39
CA MET A 134 -2.96 -11.81 -0.32
C MET A 134 -3.49 -10.57 0.37
N LYS A 135 -4.77 -10.22 0.15
CA LYS A 135 -5.45 -9.07 0.76
C LYS A 135 -6.73 -9.52 1.47
N ASN A 136 -7.87 -8.91 1.16
CA ASN A 136 -9.17 -9.29 1.70
C ASN A 136 -10.13 -9.78 0.61
N GLU A 137 -9.59 -10.23 -0.50
CA GLU A 137 -10.33 -10.79 -1.63
C GLU A 137 -11.18 -12.01 -1.20
N PRO A 138 -12.28 -12.31 -1.90
CA PRO A 138 -13.06 -13.51 -1.65
C PRO A 138 -12.21 -14.79 -1.65
N LEU A 139 -12.59 -15.77 -0.82
CA LEU A 139 -12.00 -17.12 -0.85
C LEU A 139 -12.42 -17.83 -2.14
N GLU A 140 -11.49 -17.97 -3.08
CA GLU A 140 -11.73 -18.56 -4.39
C GLU A 140 -10.53 -19.39 -4.86
N ASP A 141 -10.79 -20.31 -5.77
CA ASP A 141 -9.86 -21.26 -6.35
C ASP A 141 -8.92 -20.63 -7.42
N TRP A 142 -8.52 -19.37 -7.25
CA TRP A 142 -7.70 -18.63 -8.22
C TRP A 142 -6.42 -19.36 -8.60
N ARG A 143 -5.77 -20.07 -7.65
CA ARG A 143 -4.52 -20.81 -7.92
C ARG A 143 -4.75 -21.95 -8.90
N SER A 144 -5.77 -22.77 -8.64
CA SER A 144 -6.15 -23.88 -9.52
C SER A 144 -6.50 -23.36 -10.92
N PHE A 145 -7.35 -22.33 -10.98
CA PHE A 145 -7.80 -21.73 -12.24
C PHE A 145 -6.62 -21.21 -13.09
N TYR A 146 -5.73 -20.38 -12.52
CA TYR A 146 -4.62 -19.81 -13.27
C TYR A 146 -3.51 -20.83 -13.54
N TYR A 147 -3.26 -21.77 -12.63
CA TYR A 147 -2.31 -22.85 -12.89
C TYR A 147 -2.71 -23.66 -14.12
N HIS A 148 -3.93 -24.19 -14.17
CA HIS A 148 -4.39 -25.00 -15.30
C HIS A 148 -4.45 -24.20 -16.62
N ARG A 149 -4.74 -22.90 -16.53
CA ARG A 149 -4.76 -22.02 -17.71
C ARG A 149 -3.37 -21.74 -18.27
N TYR A 150 -2.35 -21.61 -17.42
CA TYR A 150 -1.05 -21.09 -17.83
C TYR A 150 0.11 -22.07 -17.71
N LYS A 151 -0.06 -23.25 -17.12
CA LYS A 151 1.02 -24.23 -16.95
C LYS A 151 1.74 -24.58 -18.25
N GLY A 152 1.02 -24.75 -19.35
CA GLY A 152 1.64 -25.07 -20.65
C GLY A 152 2.54 -23.96 -21.18
N VAL A 153 2.18 -22.69 -20.93
CA VAL A 153 3.02 -21.53 -21.26
C VAL A 153 4.25 -21.48 -20.36
N ALA A 154 4.04 -21.67 -19.04
CA ALA A 154 5.15 -21.73 -18.09
C ALA A 154 6.12 -22.87 -18.38
N ASP A 155 5.61 -24.05 -18.74
CA ASP A 155 6.42 -25.20 -19.16
C ASP A 155 7.29 -24.88 -20.38
N SER A 156 6.71 -24.19 -21.37
CA SER A 156 7.43 -23.77 -22.59
C SER A 156 8.54 -22.77 -22.27
N LEU A 157 8.27 -21.79 -21.40
CA LEU A 157 9.26 -20.80 -20.97
C LEU A 157 10.39 -21.45 -20.14
N ALA A 158 10.05 -22.37 -19.24
CA ALA A 158 11.04 -23.14 -18.47
C ALA A 158 11.93 -24.00 -19.38
N ALA A 159 11.34 -24.70 -20.35
CA ALA A 159 12.09 -25.47 -21.34
C ALA A 159 13.00 -24.60 -22.22
N ALA A 160 12.63 -23.37 -22.48
CA ALA A 160 13.44 -22.40 -23.20
C ALA A 160 14.54 -21.75 -22.33
N GLY A 161 14.61 -22.06 -21.03
CA GLY A 161 15.59 -21.51 -20.11
C GLY A 161 15.34 -20.05 -19.73
N ALA A 162 14.07 -19.59 -19.80
CA ALA A 162 13.71 -18.21 -19.49
C ALA A 162 14.02 -17.87 -18.02
N THR A 163 14.59 -16.69 -17.80
CA THR A 163 14.83 -16.12 -16.47
C THR A 163 13.52 -15.67 -15.82
N MET A 164 13.53 -15.48 -14.50
CA MET A 164 12.34 -14.94 -13.80
C MET A 164 11.89 -13.59 -14.37
N GLU A 165 12.83 -12.67 -14.65
CA GLU A 165 12.52 -11.36 -15.25
C GLU A 165 11.81 -11.51 -16.61
N GLU A 166 12.30 -12.40 -17.48
CA GLU A 166 11.69 -12.68 -18.79
C GLU A 166 10.28 -13.26 -18.65
N VAL A 167 10.06 -14.17 -17.72
CA VAL A 167 8.76 -14.77 -17.45
C VAL A 167 7.78 -13.71 -16.94
N VAL A 168 8.17 -12.89 -15.96
CA VAL A 168 7.34 -11.79 -15.43
C VAL A 168 6.97 -10.81 -16.54
N PHE A 169 7.95 -10.38 -17.34
CA PHE A 169 7.71 -9.44 -18.43
C PHE A 169 6.79 -10.04 -19.50
N PHE A 170 6.99 -11.29 -19.86
CA PHE A 170 6.13 -12.00 -20.81
C PHE A 170 4.69 -12.06 -20.33
N PHE A 171 4.46 -12.46 -19.08
CA PHE A 171 3.11 -12.55 -18.52
C PHE A 171 2.44 -11.18 -18.37
N ASN A 172 3.18 -10.17 -17.90
CA ASN A 172 2.65 -8.81 -17.77
C ASN A 172 2.25 -8.22 -19.13
N THR A 173 3.05 -8.45 -20.16
CA THR A 173 2.79 -7.93 -21.52
C THR A 173 1.66 -8.68 -22.24
N ARG A 174 1.63 -10.01 -22.11
CA ARG A 174 0.74 -10.86 -22.90
C ARG A 174 -0.61 -11.11 -22.24
N TYR A 175 -0.64 -11.21 -20.91
CA TYR A 175 -1.82 -11.58 -20.14
C TYR A 175 -2.22 -10.54 -19.09
N GLY A 176 -1.46 -9.47 -18.94
CA GLY A 176 -1.80 -8.36 -18.08
C GLY A 176 -3.15 -7.75 -18.44
N LYS A 177 -3.95 -7.47 -17.42
CA LYS A 177 -5.26 -6.83 -17.56
C LYS A 177 -5.11 -5.33 -17.81
N ARG A 178 -6.21 -4.65 -18.16
CA ARG A 178 -6.19 -3.20 -18.40
C ARG A 178 -6.67 -2.43 -17.16
N TYR A 179 -6.15 -1.24 -17.00
CA TYR A 179 -6.77 -0.28 -16.08
C TYR A 179 -8.16 0.11 -16.62
N THR A 180 -9.15 0.10 -15.74
CA THR A 180 -10.51 0.52 -16.09
C THR A 180 -11.19 1.22 -14.91
N HIS A 181 -11.81 2.37 -15.18
CA HIS A 181 -12.66 3.07 -14.23
C HIS A 181 -13.95 2.31 -13.90
N GLU A 182 -14.32 1.33 -14.70
CA GLU A 182 -15.47 0.48 -14.39
C GLU A 182 -15.33 -0.24 -13.06
N ALA A 183 -14.11 -0.62 -12.70
CA ALA A 183 -13.81 -1.28 -11.43
C ALA A 183 -13.98 -0.37 -10.21
N GLU A 184 -13.99 0.96 -10.37
CA GLU A 184 -14.20 1.92 -9.27
C GLU A 184 -15.62 1.89 -8.69
N LYS A 185 -16.57 1.27 -9.41
CA LYS A 185 -17.94 1.02 -8.92
C LYS A 185 -17.97 0.01 -7.76
N TYR A 186 -16.96 -0.84 -7.68
CA TYR A 186 -16.90 -1.91 -6.70
C TYR A 186 -15.98 -1.50 -5.56
N ARG A 187 -16.41 -1.79 -4.34
CA ARG A 187 -15.60 -1.59 -3.14
C ARG A 187 -14.79 -2.84 -2.81
N GLY A 188 -13.67 -2.62 -2.13
CA GLY A 188 -12.81 -3.70 -1.63
C GLY A 188 -12.00 -4.40 -2.71
N ASP A 189 -11.47 -5.55 -2.34
CA ASP A 189 -10.65 -6.37 -3.24
C ASP A 189 -11.56 -7.26 -4.09
N LEU A 190 -11.42 -7.17 -5.40
CA LEU A 190 -12.27 -7.91 -6.33
C LEU A 190 -11.91 -9.39 -6.35
N SER A 191 -12.92 -10.22 -6.58
CA SER A 191 -12.74 -11.63 -6.94
C SER A 191 -11.98 -11.73 -8.28
N TYR A 192 -11.19 -12.81 -8.43
CA TYR A 192 -10.54 -13.05 -9.73
C TYR A 192 -11.56 -13.25 -10.85
N LYS A 193 -12.71 -13.84 -10.55
CA LYS A 193 -13.78 -14.07 -11.53
C LYS A 193 -14.34 -12.76 -12.07
N LEU A 194 -14.56 -11.79 -11.19
CA LEU A 194 -15.03 -10.47 -11.60
C LEU A 194 -13.96 -9.73 -12.41
N ILE A 195 -12.68 -9.81 -12.03
CA ILE A 195 -11.59 -9.22 -12.81
C ILE A 195 -11.48 -9.86 -14.20
N GLU A 196 -11.67 -11.18 -14.31
CA GLU A 196 -11.72 -11.88 -15.61
C GLU A 196 -12.92 -11.43 -16.44
N GLU A 197 -14.09 -11.25 -15.84
CA GLU A 197 -15.33 -10.85 -16.49
C GLU A 197 -15.23 -9.42 -17.07
N ILE A 198 -14.81 -8.44 -16.26
CA ILE A 198 -14.67 -7.05 -16.69
C ILE A 198 -13.40 -6.81 -17.52
N GLY A 199 -12.48 -7.77 -17.56
CA GLY A 199 -11.22 -7.69 -18.29
C GLY A 199 -10.22 -6.65 -17.76
N GLY A 200 -10.41 -6.16 -16.51
CA GLY A 200 -9.59 -5.10 -15.95
C GLY A 200 -9.85 -4.81 -14.48
N GLY A 201 -9.24 -3.72 -14.00
CA GLY A 201 -9.33 -3.29 -12.60
C GLY A 201 -8.70 -1.91 -12.39
N THR A 202 -8.75 -1.42 -11.15
CA THR A 202 -7.87 -0.33 -10.69
C THR A 202 -6.45 -0.88 -10.48
N CYS A 203 -5.47 -0.01 -10.23
CA CYS A 203 -4.08 -0.44 -9.97
C CYS A 203 -3.98 -1.50 -8.86
N ASP A 204 -4.80 -1.37 -7.83
CA ASP A 204 -4.85 -2.26 -6.68
C ASP A 204 -5.39 -3.65 -7.04
N HIS A 205 -6.49 -3.71 -7.79
CA HIS A 205 -7.05 -4.95 -8.31
C HIS A 205 -6.10 -5.66 -9.30
N LEU A 206 -5.42 -4.88 -10.12
CA LEU A 206 -4.48 -5.42 -11.09
C LEU A 206 -3.21 -5.96 -10.44
N ALA A 207 -2.72 -5.31 -9.38
CA ALA A 207 -1.59 -5.82 -8.60
C ALA A 207 -1.94 -7.14 -7.89
N LEU A 208 -3.15 -7.25 -7.36
CA LEU A 208 -3.68 -8.49 -6.79
C LEU A 208 -3.77 -9.59 -7.85
N ASN A 209 -4.40 -9.30 -8.98
CA ASN A 209 -4.56 -10.28 -10.07
C ASN A 209 -3.23 -10.74 -10.66
N ALA A 210 -2.28 -9.82 -10.89
CA ALA A 210 -0.95 -10.19 -11.36
C ALA A 210 -0.23 -11.12 -10.37
N ALA A 211 -0.36 -10.85 -9.06
CA ALA A 211 0.20 -11.73 -8.04
C ALA A 211 -0.48 -13.11 -8.03
N GLN A 212 -1.81 -13.20 -8.20
CA GLN A 212 -2.52 -14.47 -8.33
C GLN A 212 -2.04 -15.28 -9.54
N VAL A 213 -2.01 -14.66 -10.72
CA VAL A 213 -1.52 -15.30 -11.95
C VAL A 213 -0.08 -15.80 -11.79
N MET A 214 0.81 -14.93 -11.36
CA MET A 214 2.25 -15.25 -11.33
C MET A 214 2.61 -16.22 -10.21
N ARG A 215 1.99 -16.12 -9.03
CA ARG A 215 2.19 -17.12 -7.97
C ARG A 215 1.66 -18.50 -8.34
N SER A 216 0.63 -18.58 -9.20
CA SER A 216 0.12 -19.86 -9.69
C SER A 216 1.11 -20.62 -10.59
N ILE A 217 2.11 -19.94 -11.12
CA ILE A 217 3.21 -20.49 -11.93
C ILE A 217 4.57 -20.35 -11.23
N GLY A 218 4.59 -20.13 -9.93
CA GLY A 218 5.81 -20.15 -9.10
C GLY A 218 6.62 -18.85 -9.08
N ILE A 219 6.10 -17.73 -9.56
CA ILE A 219 6.79 -16.42 -9.43
C ILE A 219 6.51 -15.82 -8.05
N PRO A 220 7.54 -15.51 -7.24
CA PRO A 220 7.40 -14.98 -5.88
C PRO A 220 7.07 -13.47 -5.89
N LEU A 221 5.89 -13.11 -6.38
CA LEU A 221 5.49 -11.73 -6.58
C LEU A 221 4.91 -11.10 -5.30
N ASN A 222 5.39 -9.93 -4.93
CA ASN A 222 4.85 -9.10 -3.85
C ASN A 222 3.79 -8.12 -4.38
N ILE A 223 2.96 -7.62 -3.47
CA ILE A 223 2.08 -6.46 -3.69
C ILE A 223 2.58 -5.35 -2.77
N ASP A 224 2.96 -4.24 -3.38
CA ASP A 224 3.52 -3.07 -2.70
C ASP A 224 2.63 -1.86 -2.95
N MET A 225 2.08 -1.32 -1.85
CA MET A 225 1.13 -0.22 -1.86
C MET A 225 1.85 1.09 -1.64
N LEU A 226 1.54 2.09 -2.46
CA LEU A 226 1.89 3.48 -2.28
C LEU A 226 0.62 4.22 -1.83
N PRO A 227 0.38 4.40 -0.53
CA PRO A 227 -0.85 5.06 -0.07
C PRO A 227 -0.99 6.47 -0.64
N TYR A 228 0.13 7.15 -0.81
CA TYR A 228 0.21 8.52 -1.29
C TYR A 228 1.34 8.67 -2.30
N HIS A 229 1.07 9.30 -3.42
CA HIS A 229 2.13 9.84 -4.26
C HIS A 229 2.73 11.11 -3.62
N GLY A 230 4.01 11.35 -3.85
CA GLY A 230 4.68 12.53 -3.32
C GLY A 230 4.45 13.80 -4.14
N LYS A 231 4.23 13.71 -5.44
CA LYS A 231 4.14 14.87 -6.37
C LYS A 231 2.81 14.98 -7.12
N VAL A 232 1.93 14.02 -6.97
CA VAL A 232 0.57 14.04 -7.51
C VAL A 232 -0.40 13.50 -6.47
N ASN A 233 -1.68 13.78 -6.61
CA ASN A 233 -2.70 13.24 -5.70
C ASN A 233 -3.02 11.77 -6.03
N GLY A 234 -3.49 11.06 -5.01
CA GLY A 234 -3.82 9.64 -5.10
C GLY A 234 -2.72 8.73 -4.60
N GLY A 235 -2.91 7.46 -4.78
CA GLY A 235 -1.99 6.39 -4.45
C GLY A 235 -1.80 5.44 -5.63
N HIS A 236 -0.99 4.39 -5.42
CA HIS A 236 -0.70 3.40 -6.44
C HIS A 236 -0.43 2.03 -5.84
N ALA A 237 -0.45 0.99 -6.66
CA ALA A 237 0.00 -0.34 -6.30
C ALA A 237 0.97 -0.88 -7.34
N TYR A 238 2.10 -1.36 -6.88
CA TYR A 238 3.09 -2.07 -7.69
C TYR A 238 3.12 -3.55 -7.36
N ASN A 239 3.66 -4.32 -8.31
CA ASN A 239 4.20 -5.62 -8.00
C ASN A 239 5.73 -5.56 -8.00
N SER A 240 6.34 -6.37 -7.14
CA SER A 240 7.80 -6.49 -7.07
C SER A 240 8.23 -7.92 -6.82
N PHE A 241 9.47 -8.21 -7.21
CA PHE A 241 10.13 -9.48 -6.95
C PHE A 241 11.64 -9.27 -6.87
N THR A 242 12.32 -10.24 -6.28
CA THR A 242 13.78 -10.34 -6.34
C THR A 242 14.11 -11.54 -7.19
N ASP A 243 14.93 -11.35 -8.22
CA ASP A 243 15.30 -12.42 -9.12
C ASP A 243 16.33 -13.39 -8.50
N GLU A 244 16.67 -14.45 -9.22
CA GLU A 244 17.62 -15.47 -8.82
C GLU A 244 19.06 -14.95 -8.62
N LYS A 245 19.35 -13.72 -9.06
CA LYS A 245 20.63 -13.00 -8.86
C LYS A 245 20.60 -12.04 -7.68
N GLY A 246 19.46 -11.94 -6.98
CA GLY A 246 19.26 -11.00 -5.86
C GLY A 246 18.94 -9.58 -6.30
N LYS A 247 18.66 -9.33 -7.59
CA LYS A 247 18.29 -8.00 -8.08
C LYS A 247 16.80 -7.75 -7.85
N PHE A 248 16.49 -6.59 -7.26
CA PHE A 248 15.13 -6.12 -7.04
C PHE A 248 14.53 -5.52 -8.31
N HIS A 249 13.30 -5.94 -8.63
CA HIS A 249 12.50 -5.47 -9.75
C HIS A 249 11.12 -5.06 -9.28
N TYR A 250 10.53 -4.03 -9.91
CA TYR A 250 9.14 -3.65 -9.70
C TYR A 250 8.51 -3.15 -11.00
N PHE A 251 7.18 -3.22 -11.08
CA PHE A 251 6.41 -2.82 -12.27
C PHE A 251 4.95 -2.54 -11.92
N SER A 252 4.30 -1.76 -12.77
CA SER A 252 2.85 -1.63 -12.78
C SER A 252 2.23 -2.73 -13.64
N PRO A 253 1.28 -3.51 -13.10
CA PRO A 253 0.75 -4.70 -13.79
C PRO A 253 -0.06 -4.40 -15.06
N TYR A 254 -0.33 -3.16 -15.39
CA TYR A 254 -1.03 -2.74 -16.61
C TYR A 254 -0.14 -1.94 -17.59
N GLU A 255 1.09 -1.68 -17.21
CA GLU A 255 2.05 -0.98 -18.06
C GLU A 255 2.95 -1.97 -18.80
N ARG A 256 3.10 -1.79 -20.12
CA ARG A 256 3.87 -2.70 -20.98
C ARG A 256 5.38 -2.46 -20.92
N ALA A 257 5.81 -1.37 -20.34
CA ALA A 257 7.22 -1.02 -20.20
C ALA A 257 7.61 -0.99 -18.72
N PRO A 258 8.86 -1.34 -18.36
CA PRO A 258 9.36 -1.10 -17.01
C PRO A 258 9.17 0.38 -16.67
N GLU A 259 8.53 0.66 -15.54
CA GLU A 259 8.36 2.04 -15.12
C GLU A 259 9.72 2.69 -14.89
N ARG A 260 9.92 3.81 -15.55
CA ARG A 260 10.96 4.75 -15.15
C ARG A 260 10.34 5.60 -14.06
N ASN A 261 10.81 5.45 -12.82
CA ASN A 261 10.55 6.27 -11.61
C ASN A 261 9.70 7.54 -11.84
N ARG A 262 8.42 7.40 -12.16
CA ARG A 262 7.55 8.56 -12.39
C ARG A 262 6.92 9.07 -11.10
N TRP A 263 6.86 8.21 -10.08
CA TRP A 263 6.01 8.44 -8.94
C TRP A 263 6.76 8.18 -7.64
N VAL A 264 7.61 9.12 -7.25
CA VAL A 264 8.21 9.08 -5.91
C VAL A 264 7.09 9.13 -4.88
N ALA A 265 7.13 8.21 -3.92
CA ALA A 265 6.17 8.15 -2.82
C ALA A 265 6.89 8.35 -1.48
N PRO A 266 6.24 8.98 -0.51
CA PRO A 266 6.84 9.17 0.82
C PRO A 266 7.01 7.87 1.58
N VAL A 267 6.21 6.85 1.26
CA VAL A 267 6.26 5.51 1.88
C VAL A 267 5.76 4.45 0.91
N VAL A 268 6.41 3.28 0.93
CA VAL A 268 5.95 2.07 0.22
C VAL A 268 5.73 0.97 1.25
N LYS A 269 4.53 0.38 1.23
CA LYS A 269 4.04 -0.59 2.21
C LYS A 269 3.78 -1.94 1.56
N ARG A 270 4.58 -2.94 1.87
CA ARG A 270 4.45 -4.32 1.37
C ARG A 270 3.45 -5.11 2.19
N ILE A 271 2.56 -5.80 1.49
CA ILE A 271 1.60 -6.72 2.11
C ILE A 271 2.29 -8.04 2.45
N ARG A 272 2.02 -8.54 3.67
CA ARG A 272 2.52 -9.83 4.16
C ARG A 272 1.39 -10.71 4.67
N TYR A 273 1.45 -12.00 4.35
CA TYR A 273 0.47 -12.96 4.87
C TYR A 273 0.61 -13.17 6.37
N GLU A 274 1.82 -13.26 6.86
CA GLU A 274 2.14 -13.56 8.27
C GLU A 274 1.94 -12.37 9.22
N SER A 275 1.64 -11.19 8.72
CA SER A 275 1.49 -9.99 9.55
C SER A 275 0.32 -9.12 9.09
N PRO A 276 -0.49 -8.59 10.02
CA PRO A 276 -1.47 -7.57 9.70
C PRO A 276 -0.82 -6.20 9.45
N ALA A 277 0.39 -5.99 9.96
CA ALA A 277 1.16 -4.79 9.73
C ALA A 277 1.89 -4.90 8.39
N TYR A 278 1.82 -3.82 7.62
CA TYR A 278 2.61 -3.70 6.40
C TYR A 278 4.11 -3.64 6.73
N GLN A 279 4.91 -4.24 5.88
CA GLN A 279 6.35 -4.03 5.89
C GLN A 279 6.68 -2.77 5.09
N GLU A 280 7.36 -1.81 5.69
CA GLU A 280 7.89 -0.68 4.93
C GLU A 280 9.07 -1.14 4.05
N VAL A 281 9.05 -0.76 2.76
CA VAL A 281 10.07 -1.11 1.77
C VAL A 281 10.48 0.10 0.91
N THR A 282 10.31 1.30 1.43
CA THR A 282 10.54 2.56 0.71
C THR A 282 11.95 2.65 0.13
N SER A 283 12.98 2.26 0.91
CA SER A 283 14.38 2.27 0.48
C SER A 283 14.71 1.29 -0.65
N SER A 284 13.86 0.30 -0.90
CA SER A 284 14.01 -0.58 -2.08
C SER A 284 13.58 0.09 -3.39
N TYR A 285 12.78 1.15 -3.31
CA TYR A 285 12.20 1.84 -4.46
C TYR A 285 12.88 3.18 -4.76
N PHE A 286 13.19 3.94 -3.72
CA PHE A 286 13.61 5.34 -3.84
C PHE A 286 14.84 5.62 -2.99
N PRO A 287 15.66 6.63 -3.37
CA PRO A 287 16.66 7.19 -2.47
C PRO A 287 16.00 7.76 -1.22
N VAL A 288 16.50 7.39 -0.06
CA VAL A 288 15.94 7.79 1.24
C VAL A 288 16.99 8.47 2.13
N THR A 289 16.53 9.18 3.14
CA THR A 289 17.37 9.81 4.15
C THR A 289 16.64 9.83 5.50
N ASP A 290 17.38 9.61 6.58
CA ASP A 290 16.89 9.82 7.93
C ASP A 290 16.89 11.31 8.26
N VAL A 291 15.79 11.81 8.79
CA VAL A 291 15.65 13.22 9.21
C VAL A 291 15.39 13.28 10.70
N MET A 292 16.16 14.07 11.43
CA MET A 292 15.99 14.28 12.86
C MET A 292 15.52 15.72 13.13
N LEU A 293 14.51 15.84 14.00
CA LEU A 293 13.98 17.10 14.50
C LEU A 293 14.21 17.21 16.02
N GLU A 294 14.49 18.42 16.50
CA GLU A 294 14.83 18.73 17.89
C GLU A 294 13.60 18.77 18.84
N GLN A 295 12.54 18.05 18.50
CA GLN A 295 11.32 17.94 19.31
C GLN A 295 10.90 16.47 19.44
N PRO A 296 10.33 16.07 20.60
CA PRO A 296 9.86 14.69 20.81
C PRO A 296 8.44 14.46 20.29
N TYR A 297 8.09 13.18 20.09
CA TYR A 297 6.74 12.69 19.82
C TYR A 297 6.07 13.26 18.56
N LEU A 298 6.86 13.39 17.50
CA LEU A 298 6.39 13.88 16.21
C LEU A 298 5.98 12.75 15.29
N SER A 299 5.01 13.04 14.42
CA SER A 299 4.72 12.31 13.20
C SER A 299 5.11 13.14 11.98
N ILE A 300 5.26 12.49 10.84
CA ILE A 300 5.49 13.15 9.56
C ILE A 300 4.32 12.89 8.62
N ALA A 301 3.85 13.94 7.95
CA ALA A 301 2.74 13.88 7.02
C ALA A 301 3.16 14.34 5.62
N THR A 302 2.36 13.95 4.63
CA THR A 302 2.38 14.47 3.26
C THR A 302 1.04 15.09 2.92
N TYR A 303 1.03 16.05 2.03
CA TYR A 303 -0.20 16.58 1.47
C TYR A 303 -0.70 15.67 0.34
N ASN A 304 -1.94 15.21 0.42
CA ASN A 304 -2.58 14.44 -0.64
C ASN A 304 -4.09 14.64 -0.63
N ARG A 305 -4.70 14.87 -1.77
CA ARG A 305 -6.15 15.07 -1.94
C ARG A 305 -6.76 16.13 -1.02
N GLY A 306 -6.07 17.24 -0.83
CA GLY A 306 -6.56 18.36 -0.04
C GLY A 306 -6.25 18.30 1.46
N TRP A 307 -5.65 17.21 1.96
CA TRP A 307 -5.41 16.97 3.37
C TRP A 307 -3.96 16.66 3.67
N LEU A 308 -3.54 16.92 4.92
CA LEU A 308 -2.35 16.29 5.47
C LEU A 308 -2.69 14.86 5.84
N ASN A 309 -1.82 13.94 5.49
CA ASN A 309 -1.99 12.52 5.76
C ASN A 309 -0.73 12.00 6.46
N GLU A 310 -0.86 11.44 7.64
CA GLU A 310 0.27 10.85 8.35
C GLU A 310 0.89 9.72 7.51
N ILE A 311 2.21 9.77 7.39
CA ILE A 311 3.00 8.73 6.74
C ILE A 311 3.45 7.71 7.78
N LYS A 312 4.11 8.20 8.82
CA LYS A 312 4.63 7.41 9.93
C LYS A 312 4.94 8.28 11.16
N PRO A 313 4.86 7.70 12.38
CA PRO A 313 5.42 8.32 13.56
C PRO A 313 6.95 8.29 13.50
N GLY A 314 7.58 9.24 14.16
CA GLY A 314 9.02 9.24 14.37
C GLY A 314 9.43 8.45 15.63
N VAL A 315 10.68 8.04 15.67
CA VAL A 315 11.28 7.41 16.87
C VAL A 315 11.83 8.52 17.77
N THR A 316 11.30 8.62 18.99
CA THR A 316 11.73 9.65 19.95
C THR A 316 12.78 9.11 20.90
N GLU A 317 13.94 9.75 20.91
CA GLU A 317 15.05 9.46 21.82
C GLU A 317 15.70 10.77 22.28
N ASN A 318 15.98 10.91 23.58
CA ASN A 318 16.67 12.08 24.16
C ASN A 318 16.02 13.44 23.79
N GLY A 319 14.68 13.48 23.69
CA GLY A 319 13.94 14.70 23.39
C GLY A 319 13.91 15.08 21.90
N LYS A 320 14.43 14.24 21.02
CA LYS A 320 14.47 14.43 19.56
C LYS A 320 13.66 13.33 18.88
N THR A 321 13.10 13.64 17.71
CA THR A 321 12.40 12.66 16.88
C THR A 321 13.16 12.40 15.59
N THR A 322 13.41 11.14 15.28
CA THR A 322 14.03 10.71 14.03
C THR A 322 13.01 10.00 13.14
N PHE A 323 12.88 10.45 11.92
CA PHE A 323 12.10 9.81 10.87
C PHE A 323 13.04 9.01 9.98
N LYS A 324 12.86 7.69 9.96
CA LYS A 324 13.67 6.78 9.16
C LYS A 324 13.18 6.71 7.72
N ASP A 325 14.12 6.56 6.79
CA ASP A 325 13.84 6.25 5.37
C ASP A 325 12.81 7.19 4.72
N LEU A 326 12.94 8.51 4.85
CA LEU A 326 12.14 9.47 4.10
C LEU A 326 12.64 9.57 2.65
N SER A 327 11.73 9.46 1.70
CA SER A 327 12.03 9.62 0.26
C SER A 327 12.49 11.03 -0.07
N ARG A 328 13.54 11.15 -0.88
CA ARG A 328 14.07 12.44 -1.31
C ARG A 328 13.20 13.11 -2.38
N GLY A 329 13.36 14.41 -2.54
CA GLY A 329 12.65 15.21 -3.55
C GLY A 329 11.19 15.51 -3.22
N LEU A 330 10.75 15.37 -1.95
CA LEU A 330 9.37 15.54 -1.52
C LEU A 330 9.20 16.61 -0.43
N LEU A 331 7.99 17.15 -0.35
CA LEU A 331 7.55 18.07 0.69
C LEU A 331 6.93 17.29 1.86
N TYR A 332 7.38 17.61 3.06
CA TYR A 332 6.96 16.98 4.32
C TYR A 332 6.44 18.01 5.32
N PHE A 333 5.47 17.59 6.12
CA PHE A 333 4.84 18.37 7.17
C PHE A 333 5.03 17.66 8.52
N PRO A 334 5.84 18.23 9.45
CA PRO A 334 5.87 17.76 10.83
C PRO A 334 4.53 18.04 11.51
N VAL A 335 3.95 17.00 12.14
CA VAL A 335 2.64 17.05 12.78
C VAL A 335 2.64 16.32 14.11
N ASP A 336 1.60 16.53 14.94
CA ASP A 336 1.33 15.68 16.09
C ASP A 336 0.68 14.32 15.66
N SER A 337 0.36 13.49 16.65
CA SER A 337 -0.29 12.19 16.41
C SER A 337 -1.76 12.30 15.93
N LEU A 338 -2.31 13.50 15.87
CA LEU A 338 -3.65 13.80 15.35
C LEU A 338 -3.60 14.54 14.01
N GLU A 339 -2.43 14.55 13.36
CA GLU A 339 -2.17 15.23 12.08
C GLU A 339 -2.28 16.78 12.15
N ASN A 340 -2.23 17.37 13.33
CA ASN A 340 -2.26 18.82 13.46
C ASN A 340 -0.86 19.42 13.27
N PRO A 341 -0.76 20.57 12.59
CA PRO A 341 0.47 21.38 12.56
C PRO A 341 0.89 21.82 13.96
N ILE A 342 2.18 21.88 14.22
CA ILE A 342 2.76 22.07 15.56
C ILE A 342 3.77 23.21 15.66
N GLY A 343 3.73 24.18 14.72
CA GLY A 343 4.67 25.29 14.70
C GLY A 343 6.06 24.97 14.13
N ILE A 344 6.33 23.72 13.71
CA ILE A 344 7.53 23.37 12.95
C ILE A 344 7.22 23.61 11.46
N PRO A 345 8.07 24.38 10.73
CA PRO A 345 7.82 24.61 9.32
C PRO A 345 7.86 23.31 8.51
N PRO A 346 7.04 23.18 7.45
CA PRO A 346 7.20 22.16 6.44
C PRO A 346 8.60 22.24 5.82
N PHE A 347 9.11 21.14 5.29
CA PHE A 347 10.39 21.12 4.61
C PHE A 347 10.35 20.28 3.34
N ILE A 348 11.15 20.69 2.36
CA ILE A 348 11.46 19.91 1.16
C ILE A 348 12.72 19.11 1.47
N LEU A 349 12.63 17.79 1.41
CA LEU A 349 13.83 16.95 1.48
C LEU A 349 14.47 16.90 0.09
N GLY A 350 15.59 17.61 -0.07
CA GLY A 350 16.28 17.73 -1.36
C GLY A 350 16.73 16.36 -1.92
N GLU A 351 17.10 16.34 -3.19
CA GLU A 351 17.69 15.14 -3.82
C GLU A 351 19.06 14.79 -3.21
N ASP A 352 19.73 15.77 -2.60
CA ASP A 352 20.96 15.60 -1.80
C ASP A 352 20.72 15.02 -0.40
N GLY A 353 19.44 14.90 0.01
CA GLY A 353 19.03 14.42 1.33
C GLY A 353 19.07 15.50 2.42
N VAL A 354 19.21 16.77 2.07
CA VAL A 354 19.22 17.89 3.03
C VAL A 354 17.82 18.46 3.17
N PRO A 355 17.24 18.56 4.40
CA PRO A 355 15.98 19.22 4.63
C PRO A 355 16.08 20.73 4.42
N GLN A 356 15.26 21.28 3.55
CA GLN A 356 15.13 22.71 3.29
C GLN A 356 13.80 23.17 3.85
N PHE A 357 13.84 23.81 5.02
CA PHE A 357 12.63 24.29 5.69
C PHE A 357 12.01 25.47 4.93
N ILE A 358 10.69 25.44 4.79
CA ILE A 358 9.94 26.55 4.21
C ILE A 358 10.05 27.75 5.17
N PRO A 359 10.50 28.92 4.70
CA PRO A 359 10.58 30.11 5.55
C PRO A 359 9.23 30.53 6.09
N ALA A 360 9.24 31.27 7.18
CA ALA A 360 8.01 31.89 7.70
C ALA A 360 7.37 32.83 6.66
N PRO A 361 6.05 33.01 6.70
CA PRO A 361 5.37 33.99 5.86
C PRO A 361 5.94 35.40 6.02
N GLU A 362 5.94 36.15 4.93
CA GLU A 362 6.26 37.59 4.90
C GLU A 362 5.03 38.36 4.40
N PRO A 363 3.96 38.49 5.18
CA PRO A 363 2.66 38.99 4.72
C PRO A 363 2.69 40.46 4.27
N GLU A 364 3.68 41.25 4.71
CA GLU A 364 3.92 42.62 4.26
C GLU A 364 4.48 42.72 2.85
N ARG A 365 5.07 41.61 2.35
CA ARG A 365 5.53 41.46 0.98
C ARG A 365 4.42 40.85 0.15
N THR A 366 4.23 41.36 -1.05
CA THR A 366 3.27 40.81 -2.00
C THR A 366 3.96 40.12 -3.17
N VAL A 367 3.33 39.07 -3.64
CA VAL A 367 3.72 38.33 -4.85
C VAL A 367 2.57 38.33 -5.86
N GLN A 368 2.90 38.11 -7.11
CA GLN A 368 1.93 37.96 -8.18
C GLN A 368 2.00 36.51 -8.69
N LEU A 369 0.85 35.85 -8.75
CA LEU A 369 0.72 34.49 -9.27
C LEU A 369 -0.11 34.57 -10.55
N ARG A 370 0.57 34.58 -11.68
CA ARG A 370 -0.07 34.67 -13.00
C ARG A 370 0.03 33.35 -13.73
N ASP A 371 -0.90 33.12 -14.62
CA ASP A 371 -0.98 31.94 -15.47
C ASP A 371 -0.92 30.61 -14.67
N MET A 372 -1.59 30.63 -13.49
CA MET A 372 -1.65 29.48 -12.63
C MET A 372 -2.57 28.42 -13.22
N HIS A 373 -2.05 27.21 -13.39
CA HIS A 373 -2.80 26.05 -13.87
C HIS A 373 -3.04 25.05 -12.74
N LEU A 374 -4.18 24.38 -12.81
CA LEU A 374 -4.46 23.22 -11.96
C LEU A 374 -4.17 21.96 -12.76
N TYR A 375 -3.58 20.96 -12.13
CA TYR A 375 -3.15 19.74 -12.78
C TYR A 375 -3.79 18.50 -12.17
N ASP A 376 -4.27 17.61 -13.04
CA ASP A 376 -4.50 16.22 -12.71
C ASP A 376 -3.37 15.39 -13.30
N VAL A 377 -2.52 14.83 -12.46
CA VAL A 377 -1.36 14.00 -12.82
C VAL A 377 -0.45 14.68 -13.85
N LYS A 378 -0.90 14.89 -15.07
CA LYS A 378 -0.17 15.53 -16.19
C LYS A 378 -1.03 16.42 -17.06
N ARG A 379 -2.34 16.49 -16.78
CA ARG A 379 -3.26 17.26 -17.57
C ARG A 379 -3.54 18.58 -16.89
N VAL A 380 -3.48 19.66 -17.64
CA VAL A 380 -4.08 20.92 -17.21
C VAL A 380 -5.59 20.70 -17.13
N LEU A 381 -6.18 21.02 -15.99
CA LEU A 381 -7.60 20.90 -15.78
C LEU A 381 -8.35 22.05 -16.44
N THR A 382 -9.52 21.75 -16.98
CA THR A 382 -10.45 22.77 -17.44
C THR A 382 -11.14 23.37 -16.20
N LEU A 383 -11.02 24.67 -16.02
CA LEU A 383 -11.61 25.42 -14.93
C LEU A 383 -13.04 25.81 -15.25
N ASP A 384 -13.90 25.84 -14.25
CA ASP A 384 -15.24 26.41 -14.36
C ASP A 384 -15.12 27.93 -14.17
N THR A 385 -15.29 28.69 -15.23
CA THR A 385 -15.16 30.15 -15.24
C THR A 385 -16.21 30.89 -14.40
N ALA A 386 -17.29 30.21 -14.02
CA ALA A 386 -18.32 30.77 -13.14
C ALA A 386 -18.03 30.53 -11.64
N ARG A 387 -16.95 29.84 -11.29
CA ARG A 387 -16.61 29.48 -9.92
C ARG A 387 -15.39 30.23 -9.42
N THR A 388 -15.42 30.53 -8.12
CA THR A 388 -14.33 31.14 -7.41
C THR A 388 -13.36 30.05 -6.91
N TYR A 389 -12.08 30.31 -7.07
CA TYR A 389 -10.99 29.50 -6.54
C TYR A 389 -10.29 30.28 -5.43
N THR A 390 -9.95 29.56 -4.36
CA THR A 390 -9.30 30.15 -3.18
C THR A 390 -7.82 29.81 -3.19
N LEU A 391 -6.96 30.80 -3.11
CA LEU A 391 -5.56 30.63 -2.82
C LEU A 391 -5.38 30.55 -1.29
N ARG A 392 -4.67 29.53 -0.84
CA ARG A 392 -4.30 29.34 0.56
C ARG A 392 -2.79 29.46 0.70
N GLY A 393 -2.35 30.08 1.79
CA GLY A 393 -0.98 30.12 2.22
C GLY A 393 -0.78 29.31 3.49
N TRP A 394 0.44 28.83 3.71
CA TRP A 394 0.78 28.07 4.90
C TRP A 394 1.34 28.95 6.02
N ASP A 395 0.65 28.98 7.15
CA ASP A 395 1.12 29.55 8.41
C ASP A 395 0.61 28.70 9.58
N ASN A 396 1.39 27.70 9.94
CA ASN A 396 1.01 26.66 10.91
C ASN A 396 -0.39 26.05 10.64
N GLY A 397 -0.67 25.86 9.36
CA GLY A 397 -1.94 25.43 8.79
C GLY A 397 -2.30 26.28 7.57
N TRP A 398 -3.25 25.78 6.76
CA TRP A 398 -3.69 26.49 5.57
C TRP A 398 -4.60 27.67 5.91
N GLN A 399 -4.25 28.87 5.45
CA GLN A 399 -5.01 30.12 5.62
C GLN A 399 -5.51 30.58 4.26
N ASP A 400 -6.81 30.96 4.17
CA ASP A 400 -7.38 31.56 2.97
C ASP A 400 -6.84 32.99 2.82
N ILE A 401 -6.15 33.29 1.71
CA ILE A 401 -5.46 34.58 1.52
C ILE A 401 -5.98 35.38 0.34
N ALA A 402 -6.52 34.75 -0.67
CA ALA A 402 -7.10 35.43 -1.82
C ALA A 402 -8.12 34.52 -2.55
N THR A 403 -8.98 35.13 -3.33
CA THR A 403 -9.92 34.43 -4.23
C THR A 403 -9.85 35.02 -5.62
N ALA A 404 -10.02 34.16 -6.63
CA ALA A 404 -10.07 34.59 -8.03
C ALA A 404 -11.11 33.80 -8.82
N LEU A 405 -11.70 34.44 -9.81
CA LEU A 405 -12.36 33.76 -10.94
C LEU A 405 -11.32 33.43 -11.98
N PRO A 406 -11.46 32.32 -12.72
CA PRO A 406 -10.56 32.02 -13.83
C PRO A 406 -10.55 33.13 -14.88
N ALA A 407 -9.34 33.44 -15.37
CA ALA A 407 -9.20 34.40 -16.48
C ALA A 407 -9.72 33.80 -17.80
N ASP A 408 -9.55 32.50 -17.95
CA ASP A 408 -10.10 31.68 -19.02
C ASP A 408 -10.36 30.24 -18.51
N SER A 409 -10.64 29.30 -19.38
CA SER A 409 -10.91 27.91 -19.01
C SER A 409 -9.69 27.13 -18.49
N LEU A 410 -8.50 27.72 -18.42
CA LEU A 410 -7.26 27.03 -18.04
C LEU A 410 -6.43 27.77 -16.99
N THR A 411 -6.65 29.11 -16.83
CA THR A 411 -5.75 29.95 -16.04
C THR A 411 -6.44 30.71 -14.92
N LEU A 412 -5.71 30.88 -13.82
CA LEU A 412 -6.05 31.71 -12.68
C LEU A 412 -4.95 32.76 -12.47
N HIS A 413 -5.37 33.96 -12.06
CA HIS A 413 -4.46 35.03 -11.66
C HIS A 413 -4.78 35.49 -10.24
N PHE A 414 -3.74 35.65 -9.44
CA PHE A 414 -3.84 36.23 -8.10
C PHE A 414 -2.82 37.37 -7.99
N ASP A 415 -3.32 38.60 -8.01
CA ASP A 415 -2.48 39.81 -7.97
C ASP A 415 -2.30 40.31 -6.53
N CYS A 416 -1.09 40.75 -6.21
CA CYS A 416 -0.78 41.41 -4.92
C CYS A 416 -1.15 40.58 -3.69
N VAL A 417 -0.92 39.28 -3.70
CA VAL A 417 -1.20 38.40 -2.56
C VAL A 417 -0.03 38.37 -1.57
N PRO A 418 -0.30 38.26 -0.24
CA PRO A 418 0.75 38.11 0.76
C PRO A 418 1.68 36.92 0.49
N ASP A 419 2.99 37.09 0.71
CA ASP A 419 4.00 36.06 0.47
C ASP A 419 4.08 35.03 1.59
N TYR A 420 3.28 33.97 1.48
CA TYR A 420 3.25 32.85 2.43
C TYR A 420 4.33 31.77 2.15
N LYS A 421 5.17 31.94 1.14
CA LYS A 421 6.23 31.01 0.73
C LYS A 421 5.73 29.66 0.23
N LEU A 422 4.73 29.05 0.86
CA LEU A 422 4.09 27.80 0.47
C LEU A 422 2.61 28.04 0.24
N PHE A 423 2.10 27.64 -0.91
CA PHE A 423 0.76 27.90 -1.38
C PHE A 423 0.05 26.64 -1.85
N VAL A 424 -1.28 26.69 -1.86
CA VAL A 424 -2.16 25.73 -2.55
C VAL A 424 -3.37 26.46 -3.09
N ILE A 425 -3.87 26.08 -4.28
CA ILE A 425 -5.11 26.58 -4.81
C ILE A 425 -6.22 25.57 -4.52
N TYR A 426 -7.32 26.06 -3.95
CA TYR A 426 -8.46 25.25 -3.56
C TYR A 426 -9.68 25.61 -4.39
N GLY A 427 -10.33 24.64 -5.01
CA GLY A 427 -11.58 24.79 -5.74
C GLY A 427 -12.80 24.52 -4.86
N SER A 428 -13.94 25.12 -5.18
CA SER A 428 -15.19 24.94 -4.45
C SER A 428 -15.92 23.60 -4.72
N THR A 429 -15.34 22.71 -5.49
CA THR A 429 -15.90 21.38 -5.74
C THR A 429 -14.99 20.27 -5.23
N PRO A 430 -15.55 19.13 -4.78
CA PRO A 430 -14.74 17.97 -4.38
C PRO A 430 -13.74 17.52 -5.44
N TYR A 431 -14.11 17.61 -6.71
CA TYR A 431 -13.25 17.21 -7.85
C TYR A 431 -11.99 18.05 -7.99
N VAL A 432 -12.10 19.38 -7.84
CA VAL A 432 -10.95 20.28 -8.00
C VAL A 432 -10.11 20.27 -6.74
N ALA A 433 -10.72 20.20 -5.54
CA ALA A 433 -10.00 20.09 -4.28
C ALA A 433 -9.13 18.85 -4.21
N ASP A 434 -9.60 17.73 -4.77
CA ASP A 434 -8.85 16.47 -4.77
C ASP A 434 -7.59 16.51 -5.64
N MET A 435 -7.41 17.52 -6.50
CA MET A 435 -6.36 17.58 -7.50
C MET A 435 -5.32 18.67 -7.25
N GLN A 436 -5.43 19.41 -6.16
CA GLN A 436 -4.48 20.46 -5.80
C GLN A 436 -3.19 19.87 -5.24
N ARG A 437 -2.07 20.50 -5.59
CA ARG A 437 -0.76 20.23 -4.97
C ARG A 437 -0.18 21.51 -4.41
N PRO A 438 0.51 21.44 -3.26
CA PRO A 438 1.27 22.57 -2.75
C PRO A 438 2.34 23.01 -3.73
N PHE A 439 2.64 24.30 -3.75
CA PHE A 439 3.72 24.85 -4.56
C PHE A 439 4.47 25.98 -3.83
N VAL A 440 5.69 26.19 -4.25
CA VAL A 440 6.54 27.31 -3.83
C VAL A 440 6.94 28.15 -5.03
N MET A 441 7.26 29.41 -4.80
CA MET A 441 7.88 30.25 -5.81
C MET A 441 9.41 30.12 -5.74
N GLN A 442 10.02 29.81 -6.87
CA GLN A 442 11.48 29.83 -7.04
C GLN A 442 11.82 30.88 -8.10
N GLY A 443 12.16 32.11 -7.65
CA GLY A 443 12.17 33.28 -8.51
C GLY A 443 10.78 33.55 -9.07
N ASP A 444 10.67 33.63 -10.39
CA ASP A 444 9.39 33.82 -11.11
C ASP A 444 8.71 32.48 -11.50
N SER A 445 9.26 31.34 -11.09
CA SER A 445 8.74 30.04 -11.45
C SER A 445 7.99 29.36 -10.31
N VAL A 446 6.89 28.65 -10.66
CA VAL A 446 6.10 27.84 -9.74
C VAL A 446 6.62 26.40 -9.75
N VAL A 447 6.93 25.88 -8.56
CA VAL A 447 7.36 24.48 -8.39
C VAL A 447 6.36 23.76 -7.51
N TYR A 448 5.70 22.73 -8.06
CA TYR A 448 4.73 21.89 -7.36
C TYR A 448 5.38 20.69 -6.66
N TYR A 449 4.82 20.34 -5.49
CA TYR A 449 5.30 19.24 -4.65
C TYR A 449 4.19 18.25 -4.28
#